data_a046014a39db563504e5c4915e51ee0d
#
_entry.id   a046014a39db563504e5c4915e51ee0d
#
_cell.length_a   1.000
_cell.length_b   1.000
_cell.length_c   1.000
_cell.angle_alpha   90.00
_cell.angle_beta   90.00
_cell.angle_gamma   90.00
#
_symmetry.space_group_name_H-M   'P 1'
#
loop_
_entity.id
_entity.type
_entity.pdbx_description
1 polymer ?
#
loop_
_entity_poly.entity_id
_entity_poly.type
_entity_poly.pdbx_seq_one_letter_code
_entity_poly.pdbx_strand_id
1 'polypeptide(L)'
;MTALIETIEQASIKLKANVYFDGKVVSHTITTREGERKTVGVIYPGTYKFNTDAPERMDILGGACRVRQAGEKDWKPYGPGTTFRVLGKSAFEITVDTGLVEYLCTFEEQ
;
A
#
# COMPACT_ATOMS: atom_id res chain seq x y z
N MET A 1 -13.14 4.93 -14.95
CA MET A 1 -13.05 4.91 -13.48
C MET A 1 -12.82 3.48 -13.01
N THR A 2 -11.83 3.28 -12.18
CA THR A 2 -11.53 1.95 -11.64
C THR A 2 -12.50 1.64 -10.51
N ALA A 3 -13.13 0.47 -10.53
CA ALA A 3 -13.98 0.03 -9.43
C ALA A 3 -13.12 -0.27 -8.20
N LEU A 4 -13.64 0.03 -7.02
CA LEU A 4 -12.99 -0.35 -5.77
C LEU A 4 -13.03 -1.86 -5.61
N ILE A 5 -11.91 -2.41 -5.13
CA ILE A 5 -11.83 -3.82 -4.75
C ILE A 5 -12.46 -3.94 -3.37
N GLU A 6 -13.52 -4.72 -3.24
CA GLU A 6 -14.21 -4.89 -1.97
C GLU A 6 -13.77 -6.15 -1.24
N THR A 7 -13.56 -7.24 -1.97
CA THR A 7 -13.20 -8.52 -1.39
C THR A 7 -12.21 -9.26 -2.29
N ILE A 8 -11.42 -10.13 -1.66
CA ILE A 8 -10.60 -11.11 -2.37
C ILE A 8 -11.04 -12.46 -1.86
N GLU A 9 -11.65 -13.25 -2.73
CA GLU A 9 -12.18 -14.57 -2.37
C GLU A 9 -11.07 -15.60 -2.30
N GLN A 10 -11.22 -16.57 -1.40
CA GLN A 10 -10.35 -17.74 -1.28
C GLN A 10 -8.87 -17.38 -1.08
N ALA A 11 -8.60 -16.32 -0.33
CA ALA A 11 -7.24 -15.93 0.02
C ALA A 11 -6.85 -16.51 1.37
N SER A 12 -5.57 -16.85 1.52
CA SER A 12 -4.99 -17.21 2.81
C SER A 12 -4.46 -15.93 3.46
N ILE A 13 -4.62 -15.83 4.78
CA ILE A 13 -4.13 -14.66 5.52
C ILE A 13 -3.19 -15.10 6.63
N LYS A 14 -2.05 -14.41 6.77
CA LYS A 14 -1.21 -14.56 7.94
C LYS A 14 -1.84 -13.76 9.08
N LEU A 15 -2.16 -14.44 10.17
CA LEU A 15 -2.86 -13.81 11.28
C LEU A 15 -1.99 -12.82 12.03
N LYS A 16 -0.69 -13.05 12.09
CA LYS A 16 0.23 -12.12 12.74
C LYS A 16 0.44 -10.92 11.83
N ALA A 17 0.22 -9.72 12.38
CA ALA A 17 0.36 -8.48 11.63
C ALA A 17 1.83 -8.12 11.40
N ASN A 18 2.05 -7.37 10.30
CA ASN A 18 3.29 -6.64 10.06
C ASN A 18 3.11 -5.25 10.67
N VAL A 19 3.95 -4.88 11.61
CA VAL A 19 3.80 -3.61 12.32
C VAL A 19 5.03 -2.76 12.08
N TYR A 20 4.82 -1.53 11.60
CA TYR A 20 5.90 -0.60 11.30
C TYR A 20 5.60 0.74 11.97
N PHE A 21 6.66 1.53 12.21
CA PHE A 21 6.56 2.90 12.72
C PHE A 21 5.73 2.97 14.00
N ASP A 22 6.06 2.09 14.96
CA ASP A 22 5.39 2.05 16.27
C ASP A 22 3.87 1.86 16.18
N GLY A 23 3.43 1.06 15.24
CA GLY A 23 2.01 0.74 15.09
C GLY A 23 1.23 1.71 14.22
N LYS A 24 1.89 2.69 13.61
CA LYS A 24 1.20 3.65 12.73
C LYS A 24 0.95 3.10 11.34
N VAL A 25 1.64 2.03 10.96
CA VAL A 25 1.38 1.28 9.74
C VAL A 25 1.26 -0.19 10.12
N VAL A 26 0.11 -0.78 9.82
CA VAL A 26 -0.18 -2.17 10.18
C VAL A 26 -0.77 -2.86 8.96
N SER A 27 -0.24 -4.03 8.63
CA SER A 27 -0.77 -4.82 7.52
C SER A 27 -0.76 -6.31 7.84
N HIS A 28 -1.54 -7.07 7.07
CA HIS A 28 -1.50 -8.53 7.09
C HIS A 28 -1.13 -9.02 5.70
N THR A 29 -0.28 -10.02 5.65
CA THR A 29 0.11 -10.66 4.40
C THR A 29 -0.98 -11.65 3.99
N ILE A 30 -1.39 -11.55 2.75
CA ILE A 30 -2.34 -12.49 2.16
C ILE A 30 -1.73 -13.12 0.91
N THR A 31 -2.18 -14.33 0.61
CA THR A 31 -1.82 -15.01 -0.64
C THR A 31 -3.12 -15.34 -1.34
N THR A 32 -3.25 -14.89 -2.57
CA THR A 32 -4.47 -15.10 -3.35
C THR A 32 -4.55 -16.55 -3.83
N ARG A 33 -5.73 -16.92 -4.31
CA ARG A 33 -5.94 -18.23 -4.91
C ARG A 33 -4.95 -18.53 -6.03
N GLU A 34 -4.57 -17.50 -6.80
CA GLU A 34 -3.62 -17.62 -7.90
C GLU A 34 -2.15 -17.61 -7.45
N GLY A 35 -1.91 -17.47 -6.16
CA GLY A 35 -0.56 -17.47 -5.61
C GLY A 35 0.10 -16.10 -5.54
N GLU A 36 -0.61 -15.03 -5.82
CA GLU A 36 -0.07 -13.68 -5.68
C GLU A 36 0.08 -13.30 -4.21
N ARG A 37 1.20 -12.71 -3.87
CA ARG A 37 1.42 -12.20 -2.52
C ARG A 37 1.05 -10.72 -2.46
N LYS A 38 0.22 -10.38 -1.48
CA LYS A 38 -0.24 -9.02 -1.23
C LYS A 38 -0.18 -8.72 0.25
N THR A 39 -0.24 -7.44 0.59
CA THR A 39 -0.51 -7.02 1.96
C THR A 39 -1.71 -6.09 1.94
N VAL A 40 -2.56 -6.23 2.95
CA VAL A 40 -3.72 -5.36 3.15
C VAL A 40 -3.56 -4.69 4.50
N GLY A 41 -3.72 -3.38 4.55
CA GLY A 41 -3.43 -2.68 5.79
C GLY A 41 -3.96 -1.28 5.87
N VAL A 42 -3.52 -0.61 6.94
CA VAL A 42 -3.91 0.75 7.26
C VAL A 42 -2.68 1.59 7.58
N ILE A 43 -2.75 2.87 7.25
CA ILE A 43 -1.71 3.86 7.53
C ILE A 43 -2.38 5.01 8.28
N TYR A 44 -1.92 5.27 9.50
CA TYR A 44 -2.41 6.38 10.33
C TYR A 44 -1.69 7.68 9.95
N PRO A 45 -2.17 8.84 10.44
CA PRO A 45 -1.55 10.12 10.09
C PRO A 45 -0.05 10.19 10.37
N GLY A 46 0.69 10.77 9.45
CA GLY A 46 2.13 10.92 9.51
C GLY A 46 2.74 10.86 8.14
N THR A 47 4.07 10.95 8.09
CA THR A 47 4.85 10.82 6.87
C THR A 47 5.82 9.66 7.03
N TYR A 48 5.82 8.75 6.06
CA TYR A 48 6.58 7.50 6.16
C TYR A 48 7.35 7.25 4.88
N LYS A 49 8.56 6.71 5.02
CA LYS A 49 9.37 6.29 3.88
C LYS A 49 9.43 4.77 3.86
N PHE A 50 9.10 4.21 2.69
CA PHE A 50 9.18 2.76 2.45
C PHE A 50 10.18 2.49 1.34
N ASN A 51 11.00 1.45 1.56
CA ASN A 51 11.91 0.96 0.54
C ASN A 51 11.28 -0.28 -0.10
N THR A 52 11.50 -0.43 -1.40
CA THR A 52 11.02 -1.60 -2.12
C THR A 52 12.16 -2.54 -2.44
N ASP A 53 11.86 -3.83 -2.45
CA ASP A 53 12.74 -4.86 -2.99
C ASP A 53 12.18 -5.28 -4.36
N ALA A 54 11.02 -5.93 -4.36
CA ALA A 54 10.26 -6.19 -5.59
C ALA A 54 9.47 -4.93 -5.97
N PRO A 55 9.09 -4.78 -7.25
CA PRO A 55 8.14 -3.73 -7.63
C PRO A 55 6.81 -3.93 -6.92
N GLU A 56 6.10 -2.84 -6.67
CA GLU A 56 4.83 -2.87 -5.95
C GLU A 56 3.76 -2.09 -6.69
N ARG A 57 2.53 -2.60 -6.61
CA ARG A 57 1.34 -1.86 -7.01
C ARG A 57 0.54 -1.54 -5.76
N MET A 58 0.28 -0.27 -5.54
CA MET A 58 -0.47 0.21 -4.39
C MET A 58 -1.86 0.65 -4.84
N ASP A 59 -2.86 -0.05 -4.35
CA ASP A 59 -4.27 0.32 -4.56
C ASP A 59 -4.79 0.98 -3.30
N ILE A 60 -5.26 2.22 -3.41
CA ILE A 60 -5.83 2.95 -2.28
C ILE A 60 -7.30 2.61 -2.21
N LEU A 61 -7.71 2.00 -1.10
CA LEU A 61 -9.07 1.51 -0.90
C LEU A 61 -9.93 2.51 -0.14
N GLY A 62 -9.33 3.27 0.77
CA GLY A 62 -10.03 4.26 1.57
C GLY A 62 -9.09 5.33 2.05
N GLY A 63 -9.64 6.50 2.37
CA GLY A 63 -8.85 7.63 2.83
C GLY A 63 -8.13 8.36 1.69
N ALA A 64 -7.32 9.33 2.05
CA ALA A 64 -6.57 10.13 1.10
C ALA A 64 -5.13 10.30 1.56
N CYS A 65 -4.20 10.31 0.61
CA CYS A 65 -2.79 10.47 0.89
C CYS A 65 -2.10 11.23 -0.23
N ARG A 66 -0.86 11.59 0.03
CA ARG A 66 0.04 12.14 -0.98
C ARG A 66 1.29 11.30 -1.01
N VAL A 67 1.81 11.06 -2.20
CA VAL A 67 2.97 10.19 -2.41
C VAL A 67 4.02 10.92 -3.22
N ARG A 68 5.27 10.70 -2.84
CA ARG A 68 6.44 11.19 -3.58
C ARG A 68 7.40 10.03 -3.74
N GLN A 69 7.65 9.64 -4.98
CA GLN A 69 8.58 8.55 -5.27
C GLN A 69 10.02 9.07 -5.35
N ALA A 70 10.98 8.15 -5.25
CA ALA A 70 12.39 8.50 -5.34
C ALA A 70 12.67 9.28 -6.62
N GLY A 71 13.37 10.40 -6.48
CA GLY A 71 13.70 11.27 -7.61
C GLY A 71 12.62 12.28 -7.98
N GLU A 72 11.43 12.18 -7.39
CA GLU A 72 10.35 13.14 -7.64
C GLU A 72 10.46 14.33 -6.69
N LYS A 73 10.11 15.51 -7.17
CA LYS A 73 10.08 16.72 -6.36
C LYS A 73 8.72 16.96 -5.75
N ASP A 74 7.66 16.63 -6.48
CA ASP A 74 6.31 16.97 -6.12
C ASP A 74 5.55 15.79 -5.51
N TRP A 75 4.71 16.10 -4.54
CA TRP A 75 3.79 15.14 -3.95
C TRP A 75 2.57 15.02 -4.83
N LYS A 76 2.14 13.80 -5.10
CA LYS A 76 0.94 13.52 -5.89
C LYS A 76 -0.17 12.99 -5.01
N PRO A 77 -1.39 13.52 -5.14
CA PRO A 77 -2.51 13.04 -4.31
C PRO A 77 -3.10 11.75 -4.86
N TYR A 78 -3.53 10.89 -3.93
CA TYR A 78 -4.23 9.65 -4.25
C TYR A 78 -5.39 9.48 -3.28
N GLY A 79 -6.53 9.05 -3.79
CA GLY A 79 -7.73 8.78 -3.02
C GLY A 79 -8.29 7.39 -3.33
N PRO A 80 -9.48 7.07 -2.80
CA PRO A 80 -10.07 5.74 -3.02
C PRO A 80 -10.24 5.42 -4.50
N GLY A 81 -9.88 4.21 -4.88
CA GLY A 81 -9.96 3.74 -6.25
C GLY A 81 -8.79 4.11 -7.14
N THR A 82 -7.78 4.76 -6.59
CA THR A 82 -6.58 5.12 -7.37
C THR A 82 -5.46 4.14 -7.10
N THR A 83 -4.53 4.06 -8.05
CA THR A 83 -3.41 3.12 -8.00
C THR A 83 -2.12 3.85 -8.38
N PHE A 84 -1.03 3.50 -7.71
CA PHE A 84 0.30 3.88 -8.16
C PHE A 84 1.24 2.69 -8.09
N ARG A 85 2.28 2.72 -8.93
CA ARG A 85 3.30 1.68 -8.96
C ARG A 85 4.64 2.23 -8.53
N VAL A 86 5.40 1.41 -7.83
CA VAL A 86 6.74 1.74 -7.36
C VAL A 86 7.71 0.71 -7.95
N LEU A 87 8.82 1.20 -8.49
CA LEU A 87 9.85 0.32 -9.05
C LEU A 87 10.49 -0.53 -7.94
N GLY A 88 11.02 -1.67 -8.34
CA GLY A 88 11.83 -2.48 -7.43
C GLY A 88 13.13 -1.77 -7.07
N LYS A 89 13.69 -2.10 -5.91
CA LYS A 89 14.93 -1.51 -5.39
C LYS A 89 14.91 0.01 -5.42
N SER A 90 13.79 0.57 -5.00
CA SER A 90 13.53 2.00 -4.98
C SER A 90 12.91 2.40 -3.64
N ALA A 91 12.25 3.54 -3.60
CA ALA A 91 11.61 4.03 -2.38
C ALA A 91 10.47 4.99 -2.72
N PHE A 92 9.56 5.15 -1.78
CA PHE A 92 8.55 6.20 -1.85
C PHE A 92 8.24 6.71 -0.45
N GLU A 93 7.78 7.95 -0.41
CA GLU A 93 7.26 8.55 0.81
C GLU A 93 5.76 8.72 0.68
N ILE A 94 5.03 8.51 1.76
CA ILE A 94 3.58 8.66 1.80
C ILE A 94 3.21 9.50 3.01
N THR A 95 2.34 10.49 2.80
CA THR A 95 1.84 11.36 3.86
C THR A 95 0.34 11.21 3.96
N VAL A 96 -0.13 10.95 5.18
CA VAL A 96 -1.54 10.91 5.55
C VAL A 96 -1.77 12.06 6.53
N ASP A 97 -2.64 13.00 6.16
CA ASP A 97 -2.86 14.21 6.97
C ASP A 97 -3.87 13.97 8.08
N THR A 98 -5.00 13.34 7.78
CA THR A 98 -6.07 13.08 8.74
C THR A 98 -6.68 11.71 8.49
N GLY A 99 -7.35 11.16 9.49
CA GLY A 99 -8.04 9.87 9.38
C GLY A 99 -7.06 8.73 9.24
N LEU A 100 -7.32 7.84 8.31
CA LEU A 100 -6.40 6.76 7.96
C LEU A 100 -6.56 6.40 6.48
N VAL A 101 -5.53 5.79 5.94
CA VAL A 101 -5.55 5.23 4.59
C VAL A 101 -5.65 3.72 4.70
N GLU A 102 -6.54 3.14 3.89
CA GLU A 102 -6.63 1.71 3.70
C GLU A 102 -6.06 1.37 2.33
N TYR A 103 -5.24 0.33 2.25
CA TYR A 103 -4.53 0.02 1.01
C TYR A 103 -4.38 -1.48 0.80
N LEU A 104 -4.20 -1.83 -0.47
CA LEU A 104 -3.80 -3.16 -0.89
C LEU A 104 -2.51 -3.02 -1.69
N CYS A 105 -1.45 -3.67 -1.22
CA CYS A 105 -0.17 -3.69 -1.92
C CYS A 105 0.00 -5.04 -2.58
N THR A 106 0.28 -5.03 -3.88
CA THR A 106 0.59 -6.25 -4.63
C THR A 106 2.07 -6.24 -4.99
N PHE A 107 2.78 -7.30 -4.60
CA PHE A 107 4.19 -7.46 -4.96
C PHE A 107 4.24 -8.06 -6.35
N GLU A 108 4.91 -7.36 -7.26
CA GLU A 108 4.98 -7.77 -8.67
C GLU A 108 6.31 -8.44 -8.96
N GLU A 109 6.35 -9.27 -9.99
CA GLU A 109 7.61 -9.88 -10.42
C GLU A 109 8.45 -8.85 -11.15
N GLN A 110 9.76 -8.96 -10.99
CA GLN A 110 10.72 -8.10 -11.67
C GLN A 110 10.94 -8.51 -13.13
#